data_ebbe40eefc15d3917c154347732b16bd
#
_entry.id   ebbe40eefc15d3917c154347732b16bd
#
_cell.length_a   1.000
_cell.length_b   1.000
_cell.length_c   1.000
_cell.angle_alpha   90.00
_cell.angle_beta   90.00
_cell.angle_gamma   90.00
#
_symmetry.space_group_name_H-M   'P 1'
#
loop_
_entity.id
_entity.type
_entity.pdbx_description
1 polymer ?
#
loop_
_entity_poly.entity_id
_entity_poly.type
_entity_poly.pdbx_seq_one_letter_code
_entity_poly.pdbx_strand_id
1 'polypeptide(L)'
;IGSDTVNNLMTFWAEGFNRLYPNVKVQIEGKGSSTAPPALILGTAQIGPMSRAMKPTEIDSFERRYGYKPTQIRTSLDALAVYVNKDNPIKGLNFSQVDAIFSKTRKGGYREDITTWGKLGILGEWANRPISTYGRNSASGTYGYFKKKALFKGDYKNTVKEQPGSASVVQGVTEDRYGIGYSGIGYKTSGVRAVPLVKKGNSYKEAVIENVLDGSYPLARFLYIYVNKKPGKPLDPLILEFVKYILSKEGQKVVIKDGYIPLPASVIEEEIGKLK
;
A
#
# COMPACT_ATOMS: atom_id res chain seq x y z
N ILE A 1 1.84 9.55 -12.53
CA ILE A 1 2.99 9.67 -11.59
C ILE A 1 2.47 9.41 -10.18
N GLY A 2 3.11 8.52 -9.41
CA GLY A 2 2.68 8.29 -8.04
C GLY A 2 3.23 7.03 -7.38
N SER A 3 2.33 6.26 -6.76
CA SER A 3 2.66 5.13 -5.89
C SER A 3 3.30 3.96 -6.62
N ASP A 4 4.48 3.54 -6.17
CA ASP A 4 5.09 2.28 -6.57
C ASP A 4 4.21 1.05 -6.19
N THR A 5 3.53 1.09 -5.06
CA THR A 5 2.62 0.00 -4.64
C THR A 5 1.54 -0.31 -5.70
N VAL A 6 1.08 0.69 -6.44
CA VAL A 6 0.03 0.56 -7.47
C VAL A 6 0.64 0.42 -8.87
N ASN A 7 1.97 0.43 -9.00
CA ASN A 7 2.64 0.52 -10.28
C ASN A 7 2.30 -0.64 -11.22
N ASN A 8 2.33 -1.89 -10.72
CA ASN A 8 1.96 -3.06 -11.51
C ASN A 8 0.49 -3.00 -11.96
N LEU A 9 -0.44 -2.65 -11.04
CA LEU A 9 -1.85 -2.44 -11.39
C LEU A 9 -2.02 -1.40 -12.49
N MET A 10 -1.36 -0.24 -12.37
CA MET A 10 -1.42 0.80 -13.39
C MET A 10 -0.91 0.29 -14.74
N THR A 11 0.16 -0.48 -14.75
CA THR A 11 0.71 -1.09 -15.97
C THR A 11 -0.30 -2.07 -16.61
N PHE A 12 -0.85 -2.98 -15.83
CA PHE A 12 -1.83 -3.94 -16.33
C PHE A 12 -3.14 -3.28 -16.79
N TRP A 13 -3.59 -2.24 -16.10
CA TRP A 13 -4.74 -1.45 -16.56
C TRP A 13 -4.42 -0.70 -17.85
N ALA A 14 -3.23 -0.13 -17.98
CA ALA A 14 -2.79 0.53 -19.22
C ALA A 14 -2.72 -0.45 -20.39
N GLU A 15 -2.17 -1.65 -20.18
CA GLU A 15 -2.14 -2.71 -21.19
C GLU A 15 -3.54 -3.16 -21.60
N GLY A 16 -4.44 -3.34 -20.64
CA GLY A 16 -5.83 -3.72 -20.92
C GLY A 16 -6.61 -2.62 -21.63
N PHE A 17 -6.42 -1.38 -21.24
CA PHE A 17 -7.02 -0.20 -21.87
C PHE A 17 -6.50 0.00 -23.30
N ASN A 18 -5.21 -0.25 -23.51
CA ASN A 18 -4.58 -0.12 -24.84
C ASN A 18 -5.16 -1.10 -25.88
N ARG A 19 -5.71 -2.24 -25.45
CA ARG A 19 -6.43 -3.16 -26.35
C ARG A 19 -7.73 -2.57 -26.88
N LEU A 20 -8.37 -1.70 -26.09
CA LEU A 20 -9.61 -0.98 -26.48
C LEU A 20 -9.28 0.31 -27.24
N TYR A 21 -8.19 0.95 -26.92
CA TYR A 21 -7.74 2.23 -27.47
C TYR A 21 -6.27 2.15 -27.93
N PRO A 22 -5.97 1.48 -29.07
CA PRO A 22 -4.58 1.17 -29.46
C PRO A 22 -3.67 2.38 -29.67
N ASN A 23 -4.25 3.53 -29.99
CA ASN A 23 -3.51 4.78 -30.23
C ASN A 23 -3.19 5.57 -28.95
N VAL A 24 -3.63 5.10 -27.77
CA VAL A 24 -3.39 5.76 -26.50
C VAL A 24 -2.13 5.21 -25.88
N LYS A 25 -1.21 6.10 -25.45
CA LYS A 25 -0.02 5.74 -24.71
C LYS A 25 -0.17 6.20 -23.25
N VAL A 26 -0.11 5.27 -22.30
CA VAL A 26 -0.11 5.57 -20.87
C VAL A 26 1.32 5.46 -20.37
N GLN A 27 1.87 6.58 -19.88
CA GLN A 27 3.19 6.63 -19.26
C GLN A 27 3.04 6.52 -17.73
N ILE A 28 3.80 5.63 -17.12
CA ILE A 28 3.67 5.32 -15.69
C ILE A 28 5.01 5.55 -15.00
N GLU A 29 4.97 6.26 -13.87
CA GLU A 29 6.13 6.54 -13.04
C GLU A 29 5.81 6.29 -11.56
N GLY A 30 6.36 5.21 -11.01
CA GLY A 30 6.10 4.74 -9.64
C GLY A 30 7.17 5.14 -8.64
N LYS A 31 7.28 6.42 -8.27
CA LYS A 31 8.30 6.93 -7.34
C LYS A 31 7.80 7.18 -5.91
N GLY A 32 6.58 6.82 -5.63
CA GLY A 32 5.97 6.95 -4.30
C GLY A 32 4.78 7.90 -4.29
N SER A 33 3.82 7.66 -3.39
CA SER A 33 2.58 8.45 -3.31
C SER A 33 2.80 9.94 -3.11
N SER A 34 3.92 10.35 -2.53
CA SER A 34 4.22 11.77 -2.30
C SER A 34 4.57 12.54 -3.58
N THR A 35 4.82 11.85 -4.71
CA THR A 35 5.06 12.49 -6.01
C THR A 35 3.78 12.81 -6.77
N ALA A 36 2.65 12.17 -6.45
CA ALA A 36 1.38 12.37 -7.12
C ALA A 36 0.79 13.79 -6.91
N PRO A 37 0.68 14.32 -5.67
CA PRO A 37 0.10 15.64 -5.46
C PRO A 37 0.82 16.76 -6.22
N PRO A 38 2.15 16.94 -6.15
CA PRO A 38 2.83 17.98 -6.90
C PRO A 38 2.69 17.80 -8.43
N ALA A 39 2.73 16.56 -8.93
CA ALA A 39 2.57 16.30 -10.36
C ALA A 39 1.16 16.68 -10.86
N LEU A 40 0.10 16.41 -10.08
CA LEU A 40 -1.27 16.84 -10.38
C LEU A 40 -1.42 18.36 -10.30
N ILE A 41 -0.80 19.02 -9.32
CA ILE A 41 -0.84 20.48 -9.13
C ILE A 41 -0.15 21.20 -10.30
N LEU A 42 0.98 20.67 -10.77
CA LEU A 42 1.75 21.21 -11.89
C LEU A 42 1.16 20.82 -13.25
N GLY A 43 0.19 19.88 -13.29
CA GLY A 43 -0.37 19.37 -14.54
C GLY A 43 0.57 18.44 -15.32
N THR A 44 1.67 17.99 -14.72
CA THR A 44 2.61 17.03 -15.32
C THR A 44 2.12 15.59 -15.25
N ALA A 45 1.11 15.31 -14.44
CA ALA A 45 0.39 14.07 -14.42
C ALA A 45 -1.13 14.32 -14.49
N GLN A 46 -1.85 13.49 -15.25
CA GLN A 46 -3.30 13.53 -15.36
C GLN A 46 -3.96 12.67 -14.27
N ILE A 47 -3.26 11.62 -13.83
CA ILE A 47 -3.72 10.68 -12.81
C ILE A 47 -2.61 10.53 -11.75
N GLY A 48 -2.99 10.58 -10.48
CA GLY A 48 -2.10 10.41 -9.34
C GLY A 48 -2.42 9.15 -8.55
N PRO A 49 -1.81 7.97 -8.86
CA PRO A 49 -1.99 6.76 -8.08
C PRO A 49 -1.36 6.91 -6.68
N MET A 50 -2.10 6.49 -5.65
CA MET A 50 -1.65 6.62 -4.27
C MET A 50 -2.04 5.39 -3.43
N SER A 51 -1.14 4.95 -2.55
CA SER A 51 -1.36 3.87 -1.59
C SER A 51 -1.72 4.37 -0.18
N ARG A 52 -2.09 5.62 -0.10
CA ARG A 52 -2.71 6.32 1.05
C ARG A 52 -3.60 7.45 0.54
N ALA A 53 -4.52 7.92 1.34
CA ALA A 53 -5.19 9.19 1.04
C ALA A 53 -4.18 10.36 1.02
N MET A 54 -4.45 11.38 0.22
CA MET A 54 -3.72 12.65 0.29
C MET A 54 -3.75 13.21 1.70
N LYS A 55 -2.66 13.81 2.11
CA LYS A 55 -2.60 14.56 3.38
C LYS A 55 -3.41 15.85 3.25
N PRO A 56 -3.95 16.39 4.36
CA PRO A 56 -4.64 17.68 4.32
C PRO A 56 -3.82 18.78 3.61
N THR A 57 -2.54 18.89 3.93
CA THR A 57 -1.64 19.88 3.30
C THR A 57 -1.45 19.69 1.80
N GLU A 58 -1.54 18.45 1.30
CA GLU A 58 -1.48 18.14 -0.14
C GLU A 58 -2.80 18.56 -0.83
N ILE A 59 -3.95 18.32 -0.18
CA ILE A 59 -5.27 18.76 -0.64
C ILE A 59 -5.35 20.27 -0.64
N ASP A 60 -4.93 20.95 0.43
CA ASP A 60 -4.93 22.42 0.55
C ASP A 60 -4.05 23.05 -0.54
N SER A 61 -2.92 22.45 -0.88
CA SER A 61 -2.04 22.92 -1.95
C SER A 61 -2.68 22.80 -3.32
N PHE A 62 -3.39 21.72 -3.58
CA PHE A 62 -4.16 21.54 -4.80
C PHE A 62 -5.32 22.55 -4.87
N GLU A 63 -6.07 22.73 -3.77
CA GLU A 63 -7.19 23.64 -3.68
C GLU A 63 -6.77 25.11 -3.86
N ARG A 64 -5.62 25.52 -3.30
CA ARG A 64 -5.04 26.86 -3.57
C ARG A 64 -4.75 27.10 -5.05
N ARG A 65 -4.34 26.05 -5.79
CA ARG A 65 -4.02 26.16 -7.23
C ARG A 65 -5.26 26.23 -8.10
N TYR A 66 -6.29 25.44 -7.79
CA TYR A 66 -7.42 25.21 -8.70
C TYR A 66 -8.74 25.77 -8.19
N GLY A 67 -8.85 26.16 -6.91
CA GLY A 67 -10.08 26.64 -6.28
C GLY A 67 -11.07 25.55 -5.88
N TYR A 68 -10.66 24.28 -5.99
CA TYR A 68 -11.45 23.11 -5.60
C TYR A 68 -10.54 21.93 -5.24
N LYS A 69 -11.07 20.92 -4.54
CA LYS A 69 -10.32 19.74 -4.11
C LYS A 69 -10.16 18.73 -5.24
N PRO A 70 -9.05 17.95 -5.24
CA PRO A 70 -8.89 16.86 -6.21
C PRO A 70 -9.93 15.77 -5.98
N THR A 71 -10.37 15.12 -7.05
CA THR A 71 -11.31 14.00 -6.92
C THR A 71 -10.56 12.73 -6.58
N GLN A 72 -10.89 12.15 -5.43
CA GLN A 72 -10.38 10.87 -4.96
C GLN A 72 -11.27 9.74 -5.46
N ILE A 73 -10.65 8.71 -6.04
CA ILE A 73 -11.31 7.50 -6.53
C ILE A 73 -10.62 6.30 -5.91
N ARG A 74 -11.38 5.46 -5.23
CA ARG A 74 -10.92 4.15 -4.75
C ARG A 74 -10.86 3.20 -5.94
N THR A 75 -9.80 2.42 -6.04
CA THR A 75 -9.57 1.53 -7.18
C THR A 75 -9.50 0.06 -6.81
N SER A 76 -9.03 -0.23 -5.61
CA SER A 76 -8.87 -1.59 -5.08
C SER A 76 -8.63 -1.55 -3.58
N LEU A 77 -8.65 -2.73 -2.95
CA LEU A 77 -8.25 -2.93 -1.56
C LEU A 77 -6.90 -3.66 -1.51
N ASP A 78 -6.13 -3.34 -0.50
CA ASP A 78 -4.83 -3.95 -0.19
C ASP A 78 -4.82 -4.44 1.26
N ALA A 79 -4.31 -5.65 1.47
CA ALA A 79 -3.85 -6.11 2.76
C ALA A 79 -2.37 -5.77 2.87
N LEU A 80 -2.02 -4.62 3.47
CA LEU A 80 -0.61 -4.31 3.73
C LEU A 80 -0.05 -5.38 4.66
N ALA A 81 0.79 -6.26 4.13
CA ALA A 81 1.30 -7.42 4.86
C ALA A 81 2.64 -7.11 5.53
N VAL A 82 2.84 -7.70 6.70
CA VAL A 82 4.16 -7.88 7.30
C VAL A 82 4.68 -9.23 6.83
N TYR A 83 5.79 -9.20 6.11
CA TYR A 83 6.41 -10.39 5.53
C TYR A 83 7.62 -10.84 6.33
N VAL A 84 7.75 -12.14 6.45
CA VAL A 84 8.98 -12.82 6.88
C VAL A 84 9.42 -13.81 5.81
N ASN A 85 10.66 -14.24 5.86
CA ASN A 85 11.14 -15.33 5.02
C ASN A 85 10.23 -16.57 5.18
N LYS A 86 10.03 -17.33 4.10
CA LYS A 86 9.14 -18.50 4.09
C LYS A 86 9.41 -19.51 5.20
N ASP A 87 10.68 -19.65 5.62
CA ASP A 87 11.13 -20.61 6.62
C ASP A 87 11.05 -20.08 8.07
N ASN A 88 10.62 -18.84 8.26
CA ASN A 88 10.52 -18.25 9.59
C ASN A 88 9.34 -18.85 10.37
N PRO A 89 9.54 -19.38 11.61
CA PRO A 89 8.50 -20.08 12.36
C PRO A 89 7.52 -19.20 13.13
N ILE A 90 7.62 -17.85 13.07
CA ILE A 90 6.74 -16.95 13.83
C ILE A 90 5.26 -17.18 13.47
N LYS A 91 4.39 -17.36 14.46
CA LYS A 91 2.98 -17.66 14.21
C LYS A 91 2.09 -16.43 14.02
N GLY A 92 2.48 -15.29 14.59
CA GLY A 92 1.73 -14.04 14.50
C GLY A 92 2.43 -12.92 15.26
N LEU A 93 2.02 -11.69 14.99
CA LEU A 93 2.54 -10.49 15.66
C LEU A 93 1.38 -9.57 16.06
N ASN A 94 1.45 -9.00 17.25
CA ASN A 94 0.60 -7.88 17.61
C ASN A 94 1.28 -6.54 17.26
N PHE A 95 0.50 -5.47 17.25
CA PHE A 95 1.02 -4.16 16.85
C PHE A 95 2.09 -3.60 17.79
N SER A 96 2.06 -3.90 19.08
CA SER A 96 3.14 -3.48 20.00
C SER A 96 4.45 -4.17 19.66
N GLN A 97 4.41 -5.46 19.25
CA GLN A 97 5.60 -6.18 18.78
C GLN A 97 6.09 -5.63 17.44
N VAL A 98 5.20 -5.39 16.48
CA VAL A 98 5.56 -4.78 15.19
C VAL A 98 6.22 -3.42 15.42
N ASP A 99 5.65 -2.59 16.29
CA ASP A 99 6.23 -1.29 16.66
C ASP A 99 7.61 -1.45 17.30
N ALA A 100 7.79 -2.37 18.25
CA ALA A 100 9.08 -2.62 18.90
C ALA A 100 10.15 -3.18 17.95
N ILE A 101 9.75 -3.86 16.86
CA ILE A 101 10.67 -4.34 15.81
C ILE A 101 11.14 -3.16 14.93
N PHE A 102 10.23 -2.31 14.46
CA PHE A 102 10.52 -1.31 13.44
C PHE A 102 10.78 0.10 13.99
N SER A 103 10.22 0.45 15.16
CA SER A 103 10.27 1.81 15.72
C SER A 103 11.26 1.94 16.88
N LYS A 104 11.95 3.07 16.89
CA LYS A 104 12.81 3.45 18.04
C LYS A 104 12.02 4.04 19.20
N THR A 105 10.78 4.51 18.97
CA THR A 105 9.96 5.20 19.95
C THR A 105 9.01 4.30 20.73
N ARG A 106 8.68 3.12 20.20
CA ARG A 106 7.82 2.09 20.82
C ARG A 106 6.51 2.63 21.41
N LYS A 107 5.84 3.51 20.68
CA LYS A 107 4.57 4.14 21.13
C LYS A 107 3.42 3.15 21.30
N GLY A 108 3.57 1.92 20.75
CA GLY A 108 2.65 0.80 20.96
C GLY A 108 2.74 0.16 22.34
N GLY A 109 3.65 0.64 23.22
CA GLY A 109 3.73 0.25 24.63
C GLY A 109 4.53 -1.03 24.90
N TYR A 110 5.29 -1.55 23.93
CA TYR A 110 6.19 -2.68 24.20
C TYR A 110 7.37 -2.21 25.06
N ARG A 111 7.71 -3.01 26.08
CA ARG A 111 8.65 -2.60 27.14
C ARG A 111 10.07 -2.32 26.62
N GLU A 112 10.55 -3.14 25.70
CA GLU A 112 11.91 -3.09 25.19
C GLU A 112 12.00 -3.24 23.66
N ASP A 113 13.16 -2.98 23.09
CA ASP A 113 13.40 -3.24 21.68
C ASP A 113 13.38 -4.73 21.36
N ILE A 114 12.70 -5.09 20.29
CA ILE A 114 12.78 -6.44 19.72
C ILE A 114 13.82 -6.42 18.60
N THR A 115 14.99 -7.01 18.90
CA THR A 115 16.14 -7.05 17.99
C THR A 115 16.53 -8.46 17.56
N THR A 116 16.03 -9.48 18.27
CA THR A 116 16.27 -10.89 17.97
C THR A 116 14.96 -11.66 17.93
N TRP A 117 14.92 -12.75 17.21
CA TRP A 117 13.75 -13.62 17.10
C TRP A 117 13.40 -14.30 18.44
N GLY A 118 14.38 -14.53 19.31
CA GLY A 118 14.14 -15.06 20.67
C GLY A 118 13.31 -14.16 21.55
N LYS A 119 13.38 -12.84 21.39
CA LYS A 119 12.52 -11.89 22.09
C LYS A 119 11.04 -12.00 21.72
N LEU A 120 10.73 -12.71 20.65
CA LEU A 120 9.38 -13.09 20.21
C LEU A 120 8.99 -14.51 20.64
N GLY A 121 9.81 -15.17 21.48
CA GLY A 121 9.56 -16.51 21.98
C GLY A 121 9.96 -17.65 21.00
N ILE A 122 10.70 -17.32 19.94
CA ILE A 122 11.22 -18.34 19.02
C ILE A 122 12.49 -18.95 19.61
N LEU A 123 12.52 -20.29 19.69
CA LEU A 123 13.60 -21.06 20.30
C LEU A 123 14.56 -21.66 19.26
N GLY A 124 15.56 -22.38 19.75
CA GLY A 124 16.52 -23.11 18.93
C GLY A 124 17.46 -22.18 18.14
N GLU A 125 17.75 -22.52 16.90
CA GLU A 125 18.69 -21.79 16.04
C GLU A 125 18.29 -20.30 15.79
N TRP A 126 17.01 -19.97 15.99
CA TRP A 126 16.47 -18.64 15.77
C TRP A 126 16.64 -17.71 16.97
N ALA A 127 16.77 -18.25 18.18
CA ALA A 127 16.70 -17.49 19.44
C ALA A 127 17.64 -16.27 19.47
N ASN A 128 18.90 -16.48 19.07
CA ASN A 128 19.93 -15.45 19.10
C ASN A 128 20.12 -14.73 17.76
N ARG A 129 19.30 -15.04 16.75
CA ARG A 129 19.45 -14.43 15.43
C ARG A 129 18.87 -13.01 15.41
N PRO A 130 19.65 -12.03 14.92
CA PRO A 130 19.17 -10.66 14.80
C PRO A 130 18.07 -10.59 13.74
N ILE A 131 17.13 -9.67 13.95
CA ILE A 131 16.07 -9.36 13.00
C ILE A 131 16.58 -8.28 12.04
N SER A 132 16.67 -8.60 10.74
CA SER A 132 16.91 -7.61 9.69
C SER A 132 15.60 -6.99 9.24
N THR A 133 15.46 -5.68 9.35
CA THR A 133 14.23 -4.97 9.00
C THR A 133 14.32 -4.31 7.63
N TYR A 134 13.31 -4.54 6.78
CA TYR A 134 13.18 -3.98 5.44
C TYR A 134 11.94 -3.09 5.37
N GLY A 135 12.11 -1.86 4.91
CA GLY A 135 11.03 -0.89 4.80
C GLY A 135 11.12 -0.08 3.52
N ARG A 136 10.19 0.87 3.38
CA ARG A 136 10.13 1.80 2.25
C ARG A 136 10.73 3.14 2.67
N ASN A 137 11.15 3.94 1.70
CA ASN A 137 11.58 5.31 1.92
C ASN A 137 10.39 6.26 2.20
N SER A 138 10.67 7.48 2.63
CA SER A 138 9.67 8.46 3.06
C SER A 138 8.75 8.98 1.93
N ALA A 139 9.11 8.83 0.66
CA ALA A 139 8.25 9.17 -0.48
C ALA A 139 7.09 8.18 -0.64
N SER A 140 7.23 6.96 -0.11
CA SER A 140 6.24 5.90 -0.19
C SER A 140 5.00 6.20 0.65
N GLY A 141 3.82 6.04 0.05
CA GLY A 141 2.55 6.04 0.80
C GLY A 141 2.44 4.88 1.78
N THR A 142 3.04 3.73 1.44
CA THR A 142 3.10 2.54 2.29
C THR A 142 3.94 2.80 3.54
N TYR A 143 5.09 3.50 3.41
CA TYR A 143 5.85 3.98 4.57
C TYR A 143 4.99 4.82 5.52
N GLY A 144 4.31 5.82 4.98
CA GLY A 144 3.47 6.72 5.79
C GLY A 144 2.27 6.01 6.43
N TYR A 145 1.63 5.09 5.70
CA TYR A 145 0.52 4.31 6.21
C TYR A 145 0.96 3.38 7.35
N PHE A 146 2.04 2.62 7.16
CA PHE A 146 2.60 1.71 8.17
C PHE A 146 3.03 2.48 9.42
N LYS A 147 3.75 3.61 9.25
CA LYS A 147 4.12 4.51 10.35
C LYS A 147 2.91 4.95 11.17
N LYS A 148 1.82 5.35 10.48
CA LYS A 148 0.60 5.83 11.13
C LYS A 148 -0.14 4.72 11.89
N LYS A 149 -0.27 3.54 11.27
CA LYS A 149 -1.15 2.46 11.76
C LYS A 149 -0.44 1.47 12.69
N ALA A 150 0.74 0.99 12.29
CA ALA A 150 1.47 -0.06 13.00
C ALA A 150 2.52 0.48 13.98
N LEU A 151 3.08 1.67 13.72
CA LEU A 151 4.08 2.30 14.60
C LEU A 151 3.50 3.48 15.42
N PHE A 152 2.18 3.64 15.46
CA PHE A 152 1.50 4.68 16.26
C PHE A 152 2.08 6.08 16.03
N LYS A 153 2.45 6.40 14.77
CA LYS A 153 3.20 7.60 14.36
C LYS A 153 4.61 7.71 14.98
N GLY A 154 5.16 6.61 15.49
CA GLY A 154 6.53 6.53 16.00
C GLY A 154 7.56 6.62 14.88
N ASP A 155 8.81 6.90 15.23
CA ASP A 155 9.89 7.00 14.25
C ASP A 155 10.53 5.65 14.01
N TYR A 156 10.82 5.34 12.75
CA TYR A 156 11.55 4.13 12.37
C TYR A 156 12.94 4.09 13.00
N LYS A 157 13.42 2.89 13.27
CA LYS A 157 14.82 2.67 13.62
C LYS A 157 15.73 3.01 12.44
N ASN A 158 16.91 3.52 12.73
CA ASN A 158 17.91 3.82 11.71
C ASN A 158 18.47 2.54 11.02
N THR A 159 18.22 1.37 11.64
CA THR A 159 18.62 0.06 11.11
C THR A 159 17.64 -0.50 10.08
N VAL A 160 16.49 0.14 9.85
CA VAL A 160 15.57 -0.26 8.80
C VAL A 160 16.22 -0.03 7.44
N LYS A 161 16.40 -1.10 6.68
CA LYS A 161 16.95 -1.06 5.32
C LYS A 161 15.89 -0.49 4.39
N GLU A 162 16.00 0.79 4.06
CA GLU A 162 15.07 1.47 3.17
C GLU A 162 15.21 0.97 1.74
N GLN A 163 14.07 0.56 1.15
CA GLN A 163 13.99 0.05 -0.21
C GLN A 163 13.22 1.02 -1.13
N PRO A 164 13.64 1.18 -2.39
CA PRO A 164 12.98 2.08 -3.33
C PRO A 164 11.59 1.60 -3.72
N GLY A 165 11.36 0.29 -3.78
CA GLY A 165 10.13 -0.34 -4.26
C GLY A 165 9.56 -1.42 -3.34
N SER A 166 8.31 -1.77 -3.59
CA SER A 166 7.59 -2.84 -2.89
C SER A 166 8.20 -4.21 -3.19
N ALA A 167 8.59 -4.45 -4.45
CA ALA A 167 9.27 -5.67 -4.88
C ALA A 167 10.62 -5.84 -4.17
N SER A 168 11.40 -4.76 -4.03
CA SER A 168 12.71 -4.81 -3.37
C SER A 168 12.62 -5.16 -1.88
N VAL A 169 11.55 -4.74 -1.19
CA VAL A 169 11.28 -5.18 0.19
C VAL A 169 11.07 -6.69 0.24
N VAL A 170 10.21 -7.21 -0.64
CA VAL A 170 9.89 -8.65 -0.67
C VAL A 170 11.12 -9.46 -1.06
N GLN A 171 11.91 -8.99 -2.03
CA GLN A 171 13.17 -9.65 -2.42
C GLN A 171 14.15 -9.67 -1.25
N GLY A 172 14.37 -8.54 -0.56
CA GLY A 172 15.27 -8.49 0.59
C GLY A 172 14.88 -9.48 1.70
N VAL A 173 13.58 -9.63 1.97
CA VAL A 173 13.08 -10.63 2.94
C VAL A 173 13.21 -12.06 2.40
N THR A 174 13.08 -12.27 1.09
CA THR A 174 13.28 -13.59 0.46
C THR A 174 14.73 -14.08 0.60
N GLU A 175 15.67 -13.18 0.39
CA GLU A 175 17.13 -13.50 0.43
C GLU A 175 17.69 -13.56 1.86
N ASP A 176 17.04 -12.89 2.80
CA ASP A 176 17.45 -12.84 4.21
C ASP A 176 16.54 -13.73 5.07
N ARG A 177 17.05 -14.90 5.45
CA ARG A 177 16.31 -15.86 6.29
C ARG A 177 15.78 -15.25 7.58
N TYR A 178 16.48 -14.26 8.12
CA TYR A 178 16.11 -13.57 9.37
C TYR A 178 15.43 -12.21 9.13
N GLY A 179 15.05 -11.95 7.87
CA GLY A 179 14.42 -10.72 7.44
C GLY A 179 12.95 -10.62 7.83
N ILE A 180 12.54 -9.40 8.10
CA ILE A 180 11.15 -8.97 8.22
C ILE A 180 10.95 -7.66 7.46
N GLY A 181 9.84 -7.52 6.75
CA GLY A 181 9.54 -6.31 5.99
C GLY A 181 8.03 -6.09 5.85
N TYR A 182 7.63 -4.98 5.22
CA TYR A 182 6.22 -4.72 4.93
C TYR A 182 6.02 -4.27 3.49
N SER A 183 5.02 -4.83 2.83
CA SER A 183 4.66 -4.51 1.45
C SER A 183 3.19 -4.85 1.17
N GLY A 184 2.64 -4.32 0.07
CA GLY A 184 1.30 -4.69 -0.38
C GLY A 184 1.18 -6.18 -0.71
N ILE A 185 -0.04 -6.73 -0.54
CA ILE A 185 -0.27 -8.17 -0.73
C ILE A 185 -0.01 -8.62 -2.17
N GLY A 186 -0.21 -7.74 -3.16
CA GLY A 186 0.07 -8.02 -4.57
C GLY A 186 1.54 -8.32 -4.90
N TYR A 187 2.46 -8.02 -3.99
CA TYR A 187 3.89 -8.33 -4.16
C TYR A 187 4.33 -9.64 -3.52
N LYS A 188 3.40 -10.42 -2.94
CA LYS A 188 3.72 -11.70 -2.30
C LYS A 188 4.33 -12.68 -3.31
N THR A 189 5.46 -13.27 -2.92
CA THR A 189 6.13 -14.34 -3.69
C THR A 189 6.21 -15.63 -2.84
N SER A 190 6.63 -16.73 -3.46
CA SER A 190 6.86 -18.01 -2.76
C SER A 190 8.01 -17.97 -1.76
N GLY A 191 8.89 -16.96 -1.83
CA GLY A 191 10.03 -16.78 -0.91
C GLY A 191 9.66 -16.16 0.43
N VAL A 192 8.44 -15.63 0.55
CA VAL A 192 7.96 -14.97 1.77
C VAL A 192 6.61 -15.50 2.20
N ARG A 193 6.29 -15.32 3.47
CA ARG A 193 4.93 -15.49 3.99
C ARG A 193 4.47 -14.25 4.74
N ALA A 194 3.19 -13.95 4.62
CA ALA A 194 2.56 -12.89 5.42
C ALA A 194 2.33 -13.41 6.85
N VAL A 195 2.72 -12.63 7.83
CA VAL A 195 2.51 -12.94 9.25
C VAL A 195 1.10 -12.54 9.65
N PRO A 196 0.31 -13.42 10.26
CA PRO A 196 -0.98 -13.04 10.85
C PRO A 196 -0.82 -11.93 11.88
N LEU A 197 -1.70 -10.94 11.85
CA LEU A 197 -1.62 -9.75 12.69
C LEU A 197 -2.81 -9.63 13.63
N VAL A 198 -2.57 -9.05 14.79
CA VAL A 198 -3.62 -8.60 15.71
C VAL A 198 -3.30 -7.20 16.23
N LYS A 199 -4.32 -6.35 16.30
CA LYS A 199 -4.15 -5.01 16.87
C LYS A 199 -4.05 -5.06 18.39
N LYS A 200 -4.95 -5.81 19.03
CA LYS A 200 -4.97 -6.10 20.48
C LYS A 200 -5.58 -7.49 20.71
N GLY A 201 -5.19 -8.14 21.82
CA GLY A 201 -5.68 -9.48 22.16
C GLY A 201 -4.99 -10.59 21.38
N ASN A 202 -5.65 -11.72 21.20
CA ASN A 202 -5.08 -12.96 20.66
C ASN A 202 -5.77 -13.45 19.37
N SER A 203 -6.69 -12.66 18.80
CA SER A 203 -7.38 -13.03 17.55
C SER A 203 -6.57 -12.55 16.35
N TYR A 204 -5.53 -13.31 15.99
CA TYR A 204 -4.69 -13.03 14.83
C TYR A 204 -5.46 -13.21 13.53
N LYS A 205 -5.30 -12.28 12.60
CA LYS A 205 -5.96 -12.27 11.30
C LYS A 205 -4.94 -12.37 10.18
N GLU A 206 -5.19 -13.28 9.26
CA GLU A 206 -4.39 -13.44 8.04
C GLU A 206 -4.72 -12.34 7.03
N ALA A 207 -3.73 -12.03 6.17
CA ALA A 207 -3.88 -11.08 5.07
C ALA A 207 -4.60 -11.76 3.87
N VAL A 208 -5.87 -12.10 4.05
CA VAL A 208 -6.72 -12.76 3.05
C VAL A 208 -7.95 -11.91 2.72
N ILE A 209 -8.58 -12.18 1.59
CA ILE A 209 -9.70 -11.41 1.05
C ILE A 209 -10.83 -11.27 2.09
N GLU A 210 -11.21 -12.36 2.71
CA GLU A 210 -12.32 -12.42 3.67
C GLU A 210 -12.10 -11.45 4.83
N ASN A 211 -10.89 -11.47 5.42
CA ASN A 211 -10.53 -10.62 6.56
C ASN A 211 -10.36 -9.14 6.18
N VAL A 212 -10.11 -8.85 4.90
CA VAL A 212 -10.07 -7.46 4.42
C VAL A 212 -11.47 -6.93 4.19
N LEU A 213 -12.35 -7.74 3.58
CA LEU A 213 -13.71 -7.34 3.25
C LEU A 213 -14.60 -7.19 4.50
N ASP A 214 -14.42 -8.04 5.52
CA ASP A 214 -15.12 -7.93 6.80
C ASP A 214 -14.50 -6.88 7.76
N GLY A 215 -13.37 -6.26 7.35
CA GLY A 215 -12.67 -5.23 8.13
C GLY A 215 -11.87 -5.76 9.32
N SER A 216 -11.73 -7.08 9.49
CA SER A 216 -11.02 -7.67 10.63
C SER A 216 -9.49 -7.64 10.47
N TYR A 217 -8.97 -7.59 9.24
CA TYR A 217 -7.53 -7.44 9.01
C TYR A 217 -7.05 -6.02 9.36
N PRO A 218 -6.12 -5.85 10.31
CA PRO A 218 -5.87 -4.53 10.89
C PRO A 218 -5.10 -3.56 10.01
N LEU A 219 -4.45 -4.01 8.93
CA LEU A 219 -3.73 -3.20 7.96
C LEU A 219 -4.40 -3.20 6.58
N ALA A 220 -5.72 -3.46 6.52
CA ALA A 220 -6.51 -3.27 5.31
C ALA A 220 -6.60 -1.79 4.93
N ARG A 221 -6.48 -1.49 3.63
CA ARG A 221 -6.57 -0.12 3.10
C ARG A 221 -7.10 -0.10 1.68
N PHE A 222 -7.69 1.01 1.30
CA PHE A 222 -7.93 1.32 -0.10
C PHE A 222 -6.64 1.78 -0.80
N LEU A 223 -6.53 1.46 -2.07
CA LEU A 223 -5.64 2.09 -3.02
C LEU A 223 -6.44 3.09 -3.86
N TYR A 224 -5.83 4.17 -4.25
CA TYR A 224 -6.50 5.33 -4.84
C TYR A 224 -5.85 5.78 -6.12
N ILE A 225 -6.66 6.43 -6.96
CA ILE A 225 -6.18 7.42 -7.92
C ILE A 225 -6.81 8.77 -7.60
N TYR A 226 -6.10 9.83 -7.92
CA TYR A 226 -6.60 11.20 -7.85
C TYR A 226 -6.59 11.82 -9.24
N VAL A 227 -7.62 12.59 -9.55
CA VAL A 227 -7.76 13.30 -10.81
C VAL A 227 -8.16 14.75 -10.56
N ASN A 228 -7.79 15.64 -11.50
CA ASN A 228 -8.19 17.03 -11.50
C ASN A 228 -9.53 17.17 -12.23
N LYS A 229 -10.64 17.03 -11.49
CA LYS A 229 -12.01 17.21 -12.00
C LYS A 229 -12.61 18.48 -11.42
N LYS A 230 -12.84 19.49 -12.27
CA LYS A 230 -13.53 20.71 -11.86
C LYS A 230 -15.01 20.42 -11.55
N PRO A 231 -15.56 20.88 -10.41
CA PRO A 231 -16.97 20.71 -10.10
C PRO A 231 -17.88 21.26 -11.21
N GLY A 232 -18.93 20.50 -11.54
CA GLY A 232 -19.89 20.89 -12.60
C GLY A 232 -19.33 20.83 -14.03
N LYS A 233 -18.11 20.34 -14.24
CA LYS A 233 -17.55 20.13 -15.57
C LYS A 233 -17.23 18.63 -15.76
N PRO A 234 -17.37 18.10 -16.99
CA PRO A 234 -16.95 16.75 -17.28
C PRO A 234 -15.44 16.61 -17.09
N LEU A 235 -15.00 15.41 -16.75
CA LEU A 235 -13.60 15.03 -16.81
C LEU A 235 -13.14 14.94 -18.28
N ASP A 236 -11.85 15.13 -18.54
CA ASP A 236 -11.28 14.86 -19.87
C ASP A 236 -11.76 13.47 -20.36
N PRO A 237 -12.27 13.37 -21.60
CA PRO A 237 -12.87 12.11 -22.08
C PRO A 237 -11.96 10.90 -21.98
N LEU A 238 -10.66 11.07 -22.28
CA LEU A 238 -9.71 9.97 -22.23
C LEU A 238 -9.46 9.51 -20.79
N ILE A 239 -9.33 10.45 -19.86
CA ILE A 239 -9.15 10.16 -18.44
C ILE A 239 -10.42 9.49 -17.90
N LEU A 240 -11.60 9.99 -18.28
CA LEU A 240 -12.89 9.43 -17.89
C LEU A 240 -13.01 7.96 -18.32
N GLU A 241 -12.72 7.65 -19.57
CA GLU A 241 -12.81 6.28 -20.07
C GLU A 241 -11.77 5.35 -19.42
N PHE A 242 -10.55 5.83 -19.16
CA PHE A 242 -9.57 5.04 -18.42
C PHE A 242 -10.01 4.75 -16.97
N VAL A 243 -10.58 5.74 -16.26
CA VAL A 243 -11.12 5.52 -14.91
C VAL A 243 -12.32 4.58 -14.93
N LYS A 244 -13.22 4.71 -15.91
CA LYS A 244 -14.33 3.75 -16.09
C LYS A 244 -13.81 2.35 -16.35
N TYR A 245 -12.76 2.19 -17.17
CA TYR A 245 -12.12 0.90 -17.40
C TYR A 245 -11.58 0.30 -16.10
N ILE A 246 -10.86 1.07 -15.29
CA ILE A 246 -10.37 0.63 -13.97
C ILE A 246 -11.51 0.11 -13.10
N LEU A 247 -12.65 0.81 -13.06
CA LEU A 247 -13.82 0.46 -12.26
C LEU A 247 -14.72 -0.61 -12.91
N SER A 248 -14.47 -0.96 -14.16
CA SER A 248 -15.24 -2.00 -14.87
C SER A 248 -14.94 -3.41 -14.33
N LYS A 249 -15.79 -4.37 -14.71
CA LYS A 249 -15.56 -5.78 -14.41
C LYS A 249 -14.19 -6.27 -14.89
N GLU A 250 -13.77 -5.85 -16.09
CA GLU A 250 -12.47 -6.19 -16.67
C GLU A 250 -11.32 -5.57 -15.89
N GLY A 251 -11.44 -4.30 -15.52
CA GLY A 251 -10.46 -3.62 -14.67
C GLY A 251 -10.34 -4.25 -13.28
N GLN A 252 -11.44 -4.72 -12.70
CA GLN A 252 -11.43 -5.40 -11.40
C GLN A 252 -10.90 -6.85 -11.48
N LYS A 253 -11.02 -7.53 -12.61
CA LYS A 253 -10.32 -8.80 -12.87
C LYS A 253 -8.79 -8.61 -12.86
N VAL A 254 -8.31 -7.49 -13.37
CA VAL A 254 -6.89 -7.13 -13.31
C VAL A 254 -6.41 -6.99 -11.86
N VAL A 255 -7.23 -6.41 -10.98
CA VAL A 255 -6.93 -6.30 -9.54
C VAL A 255 -6.69 -7.69 -8.92
N ILE A 256 -7.57 -8.64 -9.21
CA ILE A 256 -7.45 -10.02 -8.71
C ILE A 256 -6.18 -10.68 -9.27
N LYS A 257 -5.91 -10.51 -10.56
CA LYS A 257 -4.73 -11.08 -11.23
C LYS A 257 -3.41 -10.58 -10.62
N ASP A 258 -3.36 -9.32 -10.21
CA ASP A 258 -2.18 -8.70 -9.55
C ASP A 258 -2.12 -9.03 -8.03
N GLY A 259 -3.03 -9.87 -7.53
CA GLY A 259 -3.05 -10.33 -6.13
C GLY A 259 -3.65 -9.33 -5.14
N TYR A 260 -4.25 -8.24 -5.61
CA TYR A 260 -5.02 -7.31 -4.78
C TYR A 260 -6.49 -7.72 -4.67
N ILE A 261 -7.25 -6.98 -3.91
CA ILE A 261 -8.64 -7.30 -3.60
C ILE A 261 -9.54 -6.33 -4.35
N PRO A 262 -10.50 -6.84 -5.17
CA PRO A 262 -11.39 -6.00 -5.94
C PRO A 262 -12.36 -5.24 -5.03
N LEU A 263 -12.86 -4.11 -5.52
CA LEU A 263 -13.86 -3.33 -4.82
C LEU A 263 -15.22 -4.07 -4.79
N PRO A 264 -15.96 -3.97 -3.67
CA PRO A 264 -17.36 -4.34 -3.64
C PRO A 264 -18.19 -3.52 -4.65
N ALA A 265 -19.26 -4.12 -5.20
CA ALA A 265 -20.10 -3.47 -6.20
C ALA A 265 -20.66 -2.11 -5.72
N SER A 266 -21.12 -2.02 -4.48
CA SER A 266 -21.61 -0.78 -3.89
C SER A 266 -20.56 0.34 -3.85
N VAL A 267 -19.29 -0.03 -3.63
CA VAL A 267 -18.17 0.94 -3.66
C VAL A 267 -17.91 1.40 -5.10
N ILE A 268 -17.97 0.49 -6.07
CA ILE A 268 -17.80 0.83 -7.49
C ILE A 268 -18.88 1.83 -7.94
N GLU A 269 -20.14 1.61 -7.57
CA GLU A 269 -21.26 2.51 -7.88
C GLU A 269 -21.02 3.90 -7.30
N GLU A 270 -20.57 3.99 -6.05
CA GLU A 270 -20.21 5.26 -5.42
C GLU A 270 -19.08 5.97 -6.17
N GLU A 271 -18.02 5.23 -6.57
CA GLU A 271 -16.90 5.84 -7.29
C GLU A 271 -17.29 6.30 -8.71
N ILE A 272 -18.13 5.55 -9.41
CA ILE A 272 -18.69 5.98 -10.71
C ILE A 272 -19.54 7.24 -10.56
N GLY A 273 -20.28 7.38 -9.46
CA GLY A 273 -21.04 8.57 -9.13
C GLY A 273 -20.22 9.86 -9.08
N LYS A 274 -18.96 9.78 -8.66
CA LYS A 274 -18.04 10.92 -8.61
C LYS A 274 -17.57 11.42 -9.98
N LEU A 275 -17.76 10.61 -11.02
CA LEU A 275 -17.32 10.93 -12.40
C LEU A 275 -18.36 11.75 -13.18
N LYS A 276 -19.59 11.79 -12.70
CA LYS A 276 -20.72 12.55 -13.30
C LYS A 276 -20.58 14.05 -13.13
#